data_f1ddfff6082cf75f85828c36937c4199
#
_entry.id   f1ddfff6082cf75f85828c36937c4199
#
_cell.length_a   1.000
_cell.length_b   1.000
_cell.length_c   1.000
_cell.angle_alpha   90.00
_cell.angle_beta   90.00
_cell.angle_gamma   90.00
#
_symmetry.space_group_name_H-M   'P 1'
#
loop_
_entity.id
_entity.type
_entity.pdbx_description
1 polymer ?
#
loop_
_entity_poly.entity_id
_entity_poly.type
_entity_poly.pdbx_seq_one_letter_code
_entity_poly.pdbx_strand_id
1 'polypeptide(L)'
;MDNEGENGYISQIEMEIPKILWLKNRMKPERFCRCQFFDLPDYLTYRATGSVVRSCCSLTCKCSYVPGAGWDGDFFKKIGLGEFVSSDYAQMGASSGVLTAGEPVGEGLTKTAADELGLAQGTPVGSGVIDAYG
;
A
#
# COMPACT_ATOMS: atom_id res chain seq x y z
N MET A 1 4.95 25.11 1.81
CA MET A 1 4.95 25.38 0.36
C MET A 1 4.04 24.36 -0.28
N ASP A 2 2.82 24.79 -0.55
CA ASP A 2 1.79 23.94 -1.15
C ASP A 2 2.10 23.82 -2.64
N ASN A 3 2.60 22.68 -3.07
CA ASN A 3 2.72 22.37 -4.49
C ASN A 3 1.36 21.86 -4.96
N GLU A 4 0.50 22.79 -5.34
CA GLU A 4 -0.65 22.47 -6.17
C GLU A 4 -0.11 22.06 -7.55
N GLY A 5 -0.02 20.75 -7.79
CA GLY A 5 0.15 20.25 -9.13
C GLY A 5 -1.10 20.56 -9.95
N GLU A 6 -0.96 20.79 -11.24
CA GLU A 6 -2.03 21.17 -12.18
C GLU A 6 -3.28 20.24 -12.17
N ASN A 7 -3.25 19.13 -11.42
CA ASN A 7 -4.34 18.16 -11.29
C ASN A 7 -4.92 18.03 -9.86
N GLY A 8 -4.64 18.99 -8.97
CA GLY A 8 -5.23 19.01 -7.62
C GLY A 8 -4.75 17.94 -6.64
N TYR A 9 -3.68 17.22 -6.94
CA TYR A 9 -3.08 16.26 -6.01
C TYR A 9 -2.24 16.98 -4.96
N ILE A 10 -2.69 16.97 -3.72
CA ILE A 10 -1.93 17.43 -2.56
C ILE A 10 -1.22 16.22 -1.98
N SER A 11 0.10 16.20 -2.04
CA SER A 11 0.92 15.17 -1.39
C SER A 11 1.44 15.72 -0.07
N GLN A 12 1.02 15.13 1.04
CA GLN A 12 1.45 15.51 2.39
C GLN A 12 2.59 14.60 2.87
N ILE A 13 3.38 15.10 3.81
CA ILE A 13 4.60 14.40 4.27
C ILE A 13 4.32 13.06 4.96
N GLU A 14 3.11 12.88 5.51
CA GLU A 14 2.66 11.62 6.09
C GLU A 14 2.24 10.57 5.05
N MET A 15 2.05 10.95 3.79
CA MET A 15 1.70 10.01 2.72
C MET A 15 2.88 9.13 2.32
N GLU A 16 2.59 7.96 1.72
CA GLU A 16 3.62 7.01 1.27
C GLU A 16 4.43 7.54 0.09
N ILE A 17 3.80 8.18 -0.88
CA ILE A 17 4.43 8.59 -2.14
C ILE A 17 5.69 9.45 -1.93
N PRO A 18 5.69 10.51 -1.11
CA PRO A 18 6.90 11.27 -0.82
C PRO A 18 8.02 10.45 -0.19
N LYS A 19 7.65 9.51 0.69
CA LYS A 19 8.62 8.62 1.36
C LYS A 19 9.22 7.62 0.38
N ILE A 20 8.41 7.06 -0.51
CA ILE A 20 8.86 6.15 -1.58
C ILE A 20 9.85 6.87 -2.49
N LEU A 21 9.53 8.10 -2.91
CA LEU A 21 10.43 8.91 -3.74
C LEU A 21 11.74 9.24 -3.01
N TRP A 22 11.66 9.56 -1.72
CA TRP A 22 12.85 9.77 -0.90
C TRP A 22 13.72 8.51 -0.80
N LEU A 23 13.12 7.34 -0.61
CA LEU A 23 13.83 6.05 -0.59
C LEU A 23 14.47 5.74 -1.94
N LYS A 24 13.75 5.95 -3.04
CA LYS A 24 14.27 5.75 -4.39
C LYS A 24 15.57 6.51 -4.62
N ASN A 25 15.61 7.77 -4.18
CA ASN A 25 16.79 8.64 -4.36
C ASN A 25 17.97 8.26 -3.46
N ARG A 26 17.81 7.37 -2.50
CA ARG A 26 18.85 6.97 -1.53
C ARG A 26 19.21 5.50 -1.54
N MET A 27 18.33 4.66 -2.08
CA MET A 27 18.57 3.22 -2.18
C MET A 27 19.27 2.89 -3.50
N LYS A 28 20.03 1.79 -3.50
CA LYS A 28 20.52 1.21 -4.75
C LYS A 28 19.33 0.74 -5.60
N PRO A 29 19.32 1.00 -6.93
CA PRO A 29 18.21 0.63 -7.80
C PRO A 29 17.82 -0.86 -7.70
N GLU A 30 18.81 -1.76 -7.62
CA GLU A 30 18.60 -3.21 -7.53
C GLU A 30 17.90 -3.62 -6.22
N ARG A 31 18.03 -2.82 -5.17
CA ARG A 31 17.33 -3.03 -3.91
C ARG A 31 15.94 -2.43 -3.96
N PHE A 32 15.82 -1.21 -4.48
CA PHE A 32 14.55 -0.50 -4.58
C PHE A 32 13.52 -1.27 -5.41
N CYS A 33 13.92 -1.83 -6.56
CA CYS A 33 12.99 -2.55 -7.44
C CYS A 33 12.43 -3.84 -6.83
N ARG A 34 13.04 -4.37 -5.75
CA ARG A 34 12.57 -5.56 -5.02
C ARG A 34 11.73 -5.23 -3.79
N CYS A 35 11.56 -3.95 -3.45
CA CYS A 35 10.76 -3.54 -2.31
C CYS A 35 9.26 -3.70 -2.61
N GLN A 36 8.53 -4.10 -1.58
CA GLN A 36 7.07 -3.93 -1.48
C GLN A 36 6.80 -2.82 -0.48
N PHE A 37 5.97 -1.87 -0.85
CA PHE A 37 5.60 -0.74 0.01
C PHE A 37 4.23 -0.99 0.62
N PHE A 38 4.13 -0.78 1.92
CA PHE A 38 2.91 -0.96 2.69
C PHE A 38 2.68 0.24 3.60
N ASP A 39 1.44 0.70 3.69
CA ASP A 39 1.03 1.46 4.85
C ASP A 39 0.91 0.53 6.08
N LEU A 40 0.95 1.09 7.28
CA LEU A 40 1.02 0.28 8.50
C LEU A 40 -0.12 -0.75 8.63
N PRO A 41 -1.41 -0.42 8.39
CA PRO A 41 -2.48 -1.42 8.48
C PRO A 41 -2.26 -2.60 7.53
N ASP A 42 -1.85 -2.33 6.29
CA ASP A 42 -1.60 -3.37 5.29
C ASP A 42 -0.35 -4.20 5.64
N TYR A 43 0.67 -3.59 6.23
CA TYR A 43 1.83 -4.32 6.71
C TYR A 43 1.46 -5.29 7.84
N LEU A 44 0.60 -4.87 8.76
CA LEU A 44 0.13 -5.71 9.86
C LEU A 44 -0.70 -6.89 9.35
N THR A 45 -1.62 -6.66 8.42
CA THR A 45 -2.40 -7.75 7.80
C THR A 45 -1.52 -8.69 6.99
N TYR A 46 -0.50 -8.17 6.27
CA TYR A 46 0.50 -9.01 5.61
C TYR A 46 1.25 -9.89 6.61
N ARG A 47 1.71 -9.34 7.75
CA ARG A 47 2.41 -10.11 8.77
C ARG A 47 1.52 -11.20 9.39
N ALA A 48 0.23 -10.92 9.51
CA ALA A 48 -0.74 -11.86 10.07
C ALA A 48 -1.13 -12.99 9.10
N THR A 49 -1.24 -12.68 7.80
CA THR A 49 -1.86 -13.58 6.82
C THR A 49 -0.91 -14.06 5.71
N GLY A 50 0.21 -13.36 5.50
CA GLY A 50 1.09 -13.58 4.35
C GLY A 50 0.54 -13.01 3.03
N SER A 51 -0.68 -12.47 3.02
CA SER A 51 -1.29 -11.87 1.83
C SER A 51 -0.74 -10.47 1.58
N VAL A 52 -0.43 -10.16 0.32
CA VAL A 52 0.07 -8.84 -0.12
C VAL A 52 -1.05 -7.92 -0.63
N VAL A 53 -2.30 -8.31 -0.46
CA VAL A 53 -3.46 -7.48 -0.80
C VAL A 53 -3.46 -6.20 0.04
N ARG A 54 -3.95 -5.11 -0.54
CA ARG A 54 -4.02 -3.80 0.11
C ARG A 54 -5.46 -3.40 0.44
N SER A 55 -5.60 -2.61 1.47
CA SER A 55 -6.86 -1.92 1.78
C SER A 55 -7.05 -0.72 0.85
N CYS A 56 -8.27 -0.57 0.34
CA CYS A 56 -8.67 0.63 -0.40
C CYS A 56 -8.50 1.90 0.45
N CYS A 57 -8.77 1.81 1.75
CA CYS A 57 -8.58 2.92 2.68
C CYS A 57 -7.12 3.39 2.71
N SER A 58 -6.16 2.48 2.92
CA SER A 58 -4.73 2.81 2.94
C SER A 58 -4.26 3.40 1.61
N LEU A 59 -4.61 2.77 0.50
CA LEU A 59 -4.19 3.22 -0.82
C LEU A 59 -4.75 4.60 -1.18
N THR A 60 -6.02 4.85 -0.87
CA THR A 60 -6.67 6.14 -1.15
C THR A 60 -6.08 7.25 -0.29
N CYS A 61 -5.92 7.01 1.01
CA CYS A 61 -5.46 8.03 1.94
C CYS A 61 -3.96 8.29 1.86
N LYS A 62 -3.14 7.29 1.52
CA LYS A 62 -1.67 7.40 1.62
C LYS A 62 -0.95 7.30 0.28
N CYS A 63 -1.57 6.69 -0.74
CA CYS A 63 -0.90 6.32 -1.99
C CYS A 63 -1.49 6.97 -3.24
N SER A 64 -2.34 7.97 -3.12
CA SER A 64 -2.99 8.67 -4.26
C SER A 64 -3.80 7.74 -5.17
N TYR A 65 -4.35 6.67 -4.62
CA TYR A 65 -5.25 5.76 -5.34
C TYR A 65 -6.66 6.31 -5.39
N VAL A 66 -7.31 6.21 -6.54
CA VAL A 66 -8.70 6.62 -6.73
C VAL A 66 -9.56 5.37 -6.94
N PRO A 67 -10.51 5.06 -6.04
CA PRO A 67 -11.40 3.92 -6.21
C PRO A 67 -12.13 3.94 -7.56
N GLY A 68 -12.07 2.83 -8.29
CA GLY A 68 -12.67 2.70 -9.61
C GLY A 68 -11.86 3.28 -10.78
N ALA A 69 -10.87 4.13 -10.52
CA ALA A 69 -9.98 4.70 -11.54
C ALA A 69 -8.52 4.24 -11.42
N GLY A 70 -8.09 3.84 -10.21
CA GLY A 70 -6.70 3.44 -9.96
C GLY A 70 -5.77 4.62 -9.71
N TRP A 71 -4.54 4.53 -10.19
CA TRP A 71 -3.53 5.58 -10.08
C TRP A 71 -3.40 6.41 -11.35
N ASP A 72 -3.09 7.70 -11.19
CA ASP A 72 -2.75 8.58 -12.31
C ASP A 72 -1.29 8.34 -12.75
N GLY A 73 -1.12 7.65 -13.86
CA GLY A 73 0.19 7.32 -14.41
C GLY A 73 1.00 8.55 -14.82
N ASP A 74 0.37 9.64 -15.24
CA ASP A 74 1.08 10.85 -15.63
C ASP A 74 1.64 11.57 -14.40
N PHE A 75 0.91 11.58 -13.29
CA PHE A 75 1.43 12.05 -12.01
C PHE A 75 2.69 11.26 -11.60
N PHE A 76 2.65 9.93 -11.60
CA PHE A 76 3.81 9.10 -11.23
C PHE A 76 5.01 9.32 -12.14
N LYS A 77 4.80 9.48 -13.45
CA LYS A 77 5.89 9.81 -14.40
C LYS A 77 6.50 11.19 -14.10
N LYS A 78 5.66 12.20 -13.86
CA LYS A 78 6.11 13.57 -13.56
C LYS A 78 6.98 13.66 -12.31
N ILE A 79 6.66 12.91 -11.26
CA ILE A 79 7.42 12.91 -10.00
C ILE A 79 8.66 11.99 -10.02
N GLY A 80 8.89 11.26 -11.11
CA GLY A 80 10.05 10.38 -11.26
C GLY A 80 9.84 8.95 -10.75
N LEU A 81 8.59 8.48 -10.67
CA LEU A 81 8.21 7.10 -10.32
C LEU A 81 7.57 6.36 -11.51
N GLY A 82 8.02 6.64 -12.73
CA GLY A 82 7.47 6.03 -13.95
C GLY A 82 7.59 4.51 -14.01
N GLU A 83 8.55 3.91 -13.31
CA GLU A 83 8.68 2.46 -13.19
C GLU A 83 7.48 1.79 -12.52
N PHE A 84 6.78 2.48 -11.62
CA PHE A 84 5.54 1.95 -11.05
C PHE A 84 4.44 1.79 -12.10
N VAL A 85 4.35 2.73 -13.03
CA VAL A 85 3.42 2.63 -14.16
C VAL A 85 3.77 1.42 -15.04
N SER A 86 5.05 1.24 -15.35
CA SER A 86 5.53 0.14 -16.19
C SER A 86 5.35 -1.24 -15.55
N SER A 87 5.34 -1.33 -14.21
CA SER A 87 5.12 -2.56 -13.44
C SER A 87 3.68 -2.74 -12.99
N ASP A 88 2.74 -1.95 -13.52
CA ASP A 88 1.34 -1.93 -13.09
C ASP A 88 1.21 -1.82 -11.55
N TYR A 89 2.02 -0.92 -10.97
CA TYR A 89 2.02 -0.64 -9.52
C TYR A 89 2.21 -1.88 -8.63
N ALA A 90 2.91 -2.90 -9.12
CA ALA A 90 3.11 -4.16 -8.40
C ALA A 90 3.74 -3.98 -7.02
N GLN A 91 4.67 -3.02 -6.87
CA GLN A 91 5.32 -2.71 -5.59
C GLN A 91 4.36 -2.08 -4.57
N MET A 92 3.22 -1.58 -5.01
CA MET A 92 2.15 -1.03 -4.18
C MET A 92 0.95 -1.99 -4.07
N GLY A 93 1.08 -3.21 -4.58
CA GLY A 93 0.11 -4.29 -4.43
C GLY A 93 -1.05 -4.28 -5.42
N ALA A 94 -0.99 -3.49 -6.51
CA ALA A 94 -2.09 -3.40 -7.49
C ALA A 94 -2.49 -4.75 -8.11
N SER A 95 -1.51 -5.58 -8.44
CA SER A 95 -1.73 -6.91 -9.01
C SER A 95 -2.39 -7.92 -8.07
N SER A 96 -2.42 -7.62 -6.77
CA SER A 96 -2.97 -8.50 -5.73
C SER A 96 -4.43 -8.21 -5.39
N GLY A 97 -4.98 -7.15 -5.98
CA GLY A 97 -6.32 -6.66 -5.67
C GLY A 97 -6.35 -5.62 -4.54
N VAL A 98 -7.47 -4.94 -4.45
CA VAL A 98 -7.73 -3.89 -3.44
C VAL A 98 -9.02 -4.25 -2.72
N LEU A 99 -8.95 -4.39 -1.41
CA LEU A 99 -10.08 -4.79 -0.57
C LEU A 99 -10.76 -3.59 0.06
N THR A 100 -12.07 -3.64 0.17
CA THR A 100 -12.82 -2.73 1.03
C THR A 100 -12.49 -3.02 2.50
N ALA A 101 -12.56 -2.00 3.37
CA ALA A 101 -12.29 -2.14 4.79
C ALA A 101 -13.14 -3.26 5.42
N GLY A 102 -12.49 -4.12 6.18
CA GLY A 102 -13.13 -5.25 6.85
C GLY A 102 -13.33 -6.51 6.01
N GLU A 103 -13.08 -6.45 4.68
CA GLU A 103 -13.11 -7.67 3.87
C GLU A 103 -12.00 -8.64 4.27
N PRO A 104 -12.24 -9.97 4.20
CA PRO A 104 -11.26 -10.96 4.60
C PRO A 104 -9.97 -10.90 3.80
N VAL A 105 -8.84 -10.91 4.49
CA VAL A 105 -7.49 -10.91 3.89
C VAL A 105 -6.96 -12.34 3.82
N GLY A 106 -6.74 -12.83 2.60
CA GLY A 106 -6.18 -14.16 2.36
C GLY A 106 -6.98 -15.29 3.04
N GLU A 107 -6.27 -16.27 3.55
CA GLU A 107 -6.85 -17.42 4.26
C GLU A 107 -6.98 -17.21 5.79
N GLY A 108 -6.90 -15.96 6.24
CA GLY A 108 -6.83 -15.63 7.67
C GLY A 108 -5.44 -15.81 8.26
N LEU A 109 -5.35 -15.99 9.59
CA LEU A 109 -4.06 -16.09 10.29
C LEU A 109 -3.22 -17.27 9.79
N THR A 110 -1.95 -16.99 9.49
CA THR A 110 -0.97 -18.07 9.30
C THR A 110 -0.78 -18.84 10.59
N LYS A 111 -0.24 -20.07 10.49
CA LYS A 111 0.07 -20.87 11.69
C LYS A 111 0.97 -20.10 12.65
N THR A 112 2.04 -19.47 12.15
CA THR A 112 2.98 -18.70 12.99
C THR A 112 2.28 -17.55 13.72
N ALA A 113 1.51 -16.74 13.00
CA ALA A 113 0.79 -15.62 13.60
C ALA A 113 -0.26 -16.10 14.63
N ALA A 114 -0.98 -17.19 14.32
CA ALA A 114 -1.94 -17.78 15.22
C ALA A 114 -1.30 -18.28 16.53
N ASP A 115 -0.16 -18.98 16.42
CA ASP A 115 0.60 -19.47 17.58
C ASP A 115 1.07 -18.31 18.46
N GLU A 116 1.60 -17.22 17.86
CA GLU A 116 2.06 -16.04 18.59
C GLU A 116 0.92 -15.27 19.29
N LEU A 117 -0.27 -15.27 18.71
CA LEU A 117 -1.45 -14.59 19.25
C LEU A 117 -2.31 -15.47 20.18
N GLY A 118 -2.01 -16.76 20.27
CA GLY A 118 -2.83 -17.72 21.04
C GLY A 118 -4.20 -17.99 20.39
N LEU A 119 -4.28 -17.90 19.06
CA LEU A 119 -5.51 -18.10 18.29
C LEU A 119 -5.41 -19.33 17.38
N ALA A 120 -6.50 -19.68 16.71
CA ALA A 120 -6.51 -20.77 15.74
C ALA A 120 -5.98 -20.29 14.38
N GLN A 121 -5.22 -21.15 13.68
CA GLN A 121 -4.87 -20.93 12.28
C GLN A 121 -6.13 -20.76 11.44
N GLY A 122 -6.09 -19.82 10.48
CA GLY A 122 -7.24 -19.52 9.63
C GLY A 122 -8.29 -18.60 10.27
N THR A 123 -8.06 -18.13 11.51
CA THR A 123 -8.92 -17.08 12.08
C THR A 123 -9.00 -15.90 11.12
N PRO A 124 -10.21 -15.44 10.73
CA PRO A 124 -10.37 -14.37 9.75
C PRO A 124 -9.68 -13.08 10.19
N VAL A 125 -9.01 -12.44 9.24
CA VAL A 125 -8.38 -11.12 9.41
C VAL A 125 -9.03 -10.17 8.41
N GLY A 126 -9.63 -9.10 8.88
CA GLY A 126 -10.21 -8.07 8.01
C GLY A 126 -9.14 -7.11 7.49
N SER A 127 -9.35 -6.60 6.27
CA SER A 127 -8.53 -5.51 5.73
C SER A 127 -8.67 -4.27 6.61
N GLY A 128 -7.53 -3.58 6.81
CA GLY A 128 -7.44 -2.50 7.78
C GLY A 128 -7.97 -1.16 7.28
N VAL A 129 -8.07 -0.22 8.20
CA VAL A 129 -8.29 1.19 7.94
C VAL A 129 -7.16 1.99 8.57
N ILE A 130 -6.93 3.22 8.10
CA ILE A 130 -6.06 4.14 8.82
C ILE A 130 -6.75 4.59 10.12
N ASP A 131 -5.95 5.04 11.09
CA ASP A 131 -6.42 5.44 12.42
C ASP A 131 -7.53 6.52 12.40
N ALA A 132 -7.53 7.38 11.40
CA ALA A 132 -8.57 8.42 11.23
C ALA A 132 -9.97 7.87 10.90
N TYR A 133 -10.08 6.60 10.51
CA TYR A 133 -11.33 5.93 10.13
C TYR A 133 -11.62 4.66 10.96
N GLY A 134 -10.86 4.44 12.01
CA GLY A 134 -11.04 3.33 12.95
C GLY A 134 -12.04 3.62 14.08
#